data_c911938e4b3ee7d21c5ca616c179c289
#
_entry.id   c911938e4b3ee7d21c5ca616c179c289
#
_cell.length_a   1.000
_cell.length_b   1.000
_cell.length_c   1.000
_cell.angle_alpha   90.00
_cell.angle_beta   90.00
_cell.angle_gamma   90.00
#
_symmetry.space_group_name_H-M   'P 1'
#
loop_
_entity.id
_entity.type
_entity.pdbx_description
1 polymer ?
#
loop_
_entity_poly.entity_id
_entity_poly.type
_entity_poly.pdbx_seq_one_letter_code
_entity_poly.pdbx_strand_id
1 'polypeptide(L)'
;IIDEAHEGTLTSLGKGVIQDFLKKERTKMLYLSGTPFNLYEDFKKDEIYTWDYIAEQTAKHNWDLEHPNEKNPYAELPKMNIFTYDITKNIDNILDQTGVFSFPEFFRTWTGNPKADKASMPEGAKGRFVHEQDVSEFLDLLCKKDAENNFPFSTNEYRQMFRHTLWVVSHVNEAAALEQL
;
A
#
# COMPACT_ATOMS: atom_id res chain seq x y z
N ILE A 1 -26.29 6.80 4.02
CA ILE A 1 -25.08 6.01 3.77
C ILE A 1 -23.90 6.96 3.89
N ILE A 2 -22.89 6.56 4.64
CA ILE A 2 -21.61 7.25 4.77
C ILE A 2 -20.55 6.32 4.22
N ASP A 3 -19.93 6.72 3.12
CA ASP A 3 -18.81 6.00 2.52
C ASP A 3 -17.49 6.51 3.08
N GLU A 4 -16.46 5.67 3.06
CA GLU A 4 -15.14 5.93 3.68
C GLU A 4 -15.28 6.45 5.13
N ALA A 5 -16.13 5.80 5.90
CA ALA A 5 -16.53 6.26 7.22
C ALA A 5 -15.37 6.38 8.22
N HIS A 6 -14.23 5.75 7.97
CA HIS A 6 -13.00 5.90 8.75
C HIS A 6 -12.34 7.28 8.56
N GLU A 7 -12.70 8.02 7.48
CA GLU A 7 -12.19 9.34 7.17
C GLU A 7 -13.10 10.42 7.78
N GLY A 8 -12.62 11.10 8.80
CA GLY A 8 -13.27 12.31 9.33
C GLY A 8 -14.55 12.15 10.16
N THR A 9 -15.25 11.01 10.13
CA THR A 9 -16.49 10.80 10.89
C THR A 9 -16.27 10.80 12.41
N LEU A 10 -15.08 10.42 12.85
CA LEU A 10 -14.70 10.40 14.27
C LEU A 10 -14.26 11.76 14.80
N THR A 11 -14.02 12.74 13.94
CA THR A 11 -13.71 14.10 14.38
C THR A 11 -14.93 14.75 15.05
N SER A 12 -14.70 15.70 15.96
CA SER A 12 -15.77 16.44 16.61
C SER A 12 -16.67 17.17 15.62
N LEU A 13 -16.08 17.69 14.55
CA LEU A 13 -16.81 18.35 13.46
C LEU A 13 -17.65 17.35 12.66
N GLY A 14 -17.08 16.20 12.28
CA GLY A 14 -17.80 15.14 11.55
C GLY A 14 -18.98 14.59 12.36
N LYS A 15 -18.76 14.31 13.65
CA LYS A 15 -19.83 13.87 14.58
C LYS A 15 -20.93 14.92 14.70
N GLY A 16 -20.59 16.21 14.78
CA GLY A 16 -21.55 17.31 14.82
C GLY A 16 -22.43 17.37 13.58
N VAL A 17 -21.80 17.34 12.39
CA VAL A 17 -22.51 17.34 11.11
C VAL A 17 -23.48 16.15 11.00
N ILE A 18 -23.02 14.94 11.36
CA ILE A 18 -23.85 13.75 11.34
C ILE A 18 -25.05 13.89 12.30
N GLN A 19 -24.82 14.39 13.50
CA GLN A 19 -25.88 14.58 14.50
C GLN A 19 -26.94 15.57 14.04
N ASP A 20 -26.59 16.64 13.33
CA ASP A 20 -27.50 17.62 12.78
C ASP A 20 -28.48 17.03 11.75
N PHE A 21 -28.02 16.01 11.01
CA PHE A 21 -28.87 15.29 10.04
C PHE A 21 -29.65 14.12 10.64
N LEU A 22 -29.30 13.65 11.84
CA LEU A 22 -29.98 12.55 12.51
C LEU A 22 -31.28 13.00 13.17
N LYS A 23 -32.40 12.73 12.53
CA LYS A 23 -33.70 12.68 13.23
C LYS A 23 -33.78 11.34 13.95
N LYS A 24 -33.39 11.34 15.23
CA LYS A 24 -33.05 10.15 16.06
C LYS A 24 -34.04 8.97 15.99
N GLU A 25 -35.28 9.19 15.64
CA GLU A 25 -36.31 8.13 15.65
C GLU A 25 -36.63 7.53 14.28
N ARG A 26 -36.11 8.10 13.19
CA ARG A 26 -36.46 7.68 11.81
C ARG A 26 -35.28 7.42 10.89
N THR A 27 -34.09 7.83 11.28
CA THR A 27 -32.90 7.71 10.40
C THR A 27 -32.10 6.45 10.73
N LYS A 28 -31.99 5.56 9.76
CA LYS A 28 -31.04 4.45 9.82
C LYS A 28 -29.76 4.87 9.11
N MET A 29 -28.60 4.53 9.69
CA MET A 29 -27.30 4.85 9.15
C MET A 29 -26.62 3.57 8.66
N LEU A 30 -25.97 3.66 7.51
CA LEU A 30 -25.07 2.63 7.00
C LEU A 30 -23.70 3.26 6.81
N TYR A 31 -22.71 2.69 7.46
CA TYR A 31 -21.32 3.09 7.36
C TYR A 31 -20.57 2.06 6.50
N LEU A 32 -19.84 2.52 5.49
CA LEU A 32 -19.01 1.71 4.63
C LEU A 32 -17.55 2.11 4.84
N SER A 33 -16.67 1.14 4.90
CA SER A 33 -15.22 1.40 5.03
C SER A 33 -14.42 0.19 4.58
N GLY A 34 -13.36 0.42 3.81
CA GLY A 34 -12.36 -0.58 3.49
C GLY A 34 -11.35 -0.82 4.62
N THR A 35 -11.19 0.14 5.55
CA THR A 35 -10.24 0.09 6.67
C THR A 35 -10.90 0.51 7.99
N PRO A 36 -11.87 -0.28 8.51
CA PRO A 36 -12.75 0.14 9.59
C PRO A 36 -12.13 0.04 11.00
N PHE A 37 -10.82 -0.12 11.13
CA PHE A 37 -10.15 -0.46 12.39
C PHE A 37 -10.45 0.51 13.55
N ASN A 38 -10.61 1.80 13.24
CA ASN A 38 -10.95 2.84 14.21
C ASN A 38 -12.44 3.00 14.45
N LEU A 39 -13.30 2.25 13.74
CA LEU A 39 -14.75 2.33 13.87
C LEU A 39 -15.34 1.19 14.70
N TYR A 40 -14.63 0.08 14.87
CA TYR A 40 -15.17 -1.12 15.52
C TYR A 40 -15.68 -0.90 16.94
N GLU A 41 -15.10 0.03 17.68
CA GLU A 41 -15.50 0.34 19.05
C GLU A 41 -16.85 1.10 19.11
N ASP A 42 -17.27 1.75 18.03
CA ASP A 42 -18.52 2.53 17.96
C ASP A 42 -19.75 1.65 17.68
N PHE A 43 -19.57 0.34 17.36
CA PHE A 43 -20.64 -0.57 16.95
C PHE A 43 -20.63 -1.87 17.75
N LYS A 44 -21.82 -2.48 17.93
CA LYS A 44 -21.93 -3.81 18.47
C LYS A 44 -21.58 -4.84 17.39
N LYS A 45 -21.16 -6.03 17.81
CA LYS A 45 -20.76 -7.10 16.88
C LYS A 45 -21.88 -7.54 15.93
N ASP A 46 -23.11 -7.49 16.36
CA ASP A 46 -24.31 -7.82 15.59
C ASP A 46 -24.76 -6.70 14.62
N GLU A 47 -24.15 -5.53 14.73
CA GLU A 47 -24.36 -4.38 13.84
C GLU A 47 -23.29 -4.29 12.75
N ILE A 48 -22.25 -5.17 12.78
CA ILE A 48 -21.13 -5.16 11.86
C ILE A 48 -21.23 -6.32 10.88
N TYR A 49 -21.18 -6.01 9.60
CA TYR A 49 -20.99 -6.99 8.54
C TYR A 49 -19.60 -6.81 7.93
N THR A 50 -18.81 -7.89 7.87
CA THR A 50 -17.47 -7.88 7.30
C THR A 50 -17.42 -8.75 6.05
N TRP A 51 -16.90 -8.16 4.97
CA TRP A 51 -16.55 -8.87 3.76
C TRP A 51 -15.09 -8.56 3.45
N ASP A 52 -14.22 -9.44 3.89
CA ASP A 52 -12.77 -9.34 3.72
C ASP A 52 -12.26 -10.34 2.66
N TYR A 53 -10.97 -10.28 2.38
CA TYR A 53 -10.33 -11.18 1.41
C TYR A 53 -10.53 -12.66 1.77
N ILE A 54 -10.52 -13.02 3.04
CA ILE A 54 -10.70 -14.40 3.50
C ILE A 54 -12.13 -14.85 3.21
N ALA A 55 -13.13 -14.02 3.55
CA ALA A 55 -14.54 -14.27 3.25
C ALA A 55 -14.77 -14.42 1.74
N GLU A 56 -14.16 -13.55 0.93
CA GLU A 56 -14.22 -13.59 -0.53
C GLU A 56 -13.65 -14.91 -1.09
N GLN A 57 -12.44 -15.28 -0.70
CA GLN A 57 -11.81 -16.52 -1.19
C GLN A 57 -12.53 -17.76 -0.69
N THR A 58 -13.10 -17.71 0.51
CA THR A 58 -13.95 -18.79 1.06
C THR A 58 -15.24 -18.93 0.26
N ALA A 59 -15.93 -17.83 -0.03
CA ALA A 59 -17.12 -17.84 -0.85
C ALA A 59 -16.85 -18.36 -2.26
N LYS A 60 -15.71 -17.96 -2.86
CA LYS A 60 -15.26 -18.46 -4.17
C LYS A 60 -15.07 -19.97 -4.18
N HIS A 61 -14.41 -20.51 -3.15
CA HIS A 61 -14.18 -21.95 -3.01
C HIS A 61 -15.48 -22.73 -2.76
N ASN A 62 -16.31 -22.26 -1.84
CA ASN A 62 -17.55 -22.93 -1.46
C ASN A 62 -18.58 -22.94 -2.59
N TRP A 63 -18.61 -21.86 -3.40
CA TRP A 63 -19.54 -21.82 -4.54
C TRP A 63 -19.33 -22.98 -5.50
N ASP A 64 -18.08 -23.28 -5.84
CA ASP A 64 -17.76 -24.38 -6.77
C ASP A 64 -18.18 -25.76 -6.21
N LEU A 65 -18.18 -25.90 -4.88
CA LEU A 65 -18.62 -27.13 -4.21
C LEU A 65 -20.14 -27.24 -4.11
N GLU A 66 -20.83 -26.16 -3.81
CA GLU A 66 -22.26 -26.09 -3.57
C GLU A 66 -23.08 -25.99 -4.87
N HIS A 67 -22.47 -25.38 -5.91
CA HIS A 67 -23.11 -25.09 -7.20
C HIS A 67 -22.28 -25.59 -8.39
N PRO A 68 -22.00 -26.91 -8.51
CA PRO A 68 -21.05 -27.44 -9.49
C PRO A 68 -21.45 -27.25 -10.96
N ASN A 69 -22.71 -26.89 -11.22
CA ASN A 69 -23.23 -26.66 -12.58
C ASN A 69 -23.55 -25.18 -12.86
N GLU A 70 -23.20 -24.28 -11.96
CA GLU A 70 -23.46 -22.86 -12.09
C GLU A 70 -22.16 -22.07 -12.26
N LYS A 71 -22.23 -20.96 -13.00
CA LYS A 71 -21.07 -20.07 -13.13
C LYS A 71 -20.79 -19.43 -11.77
N ASN A 72 -19.57 -19.60 -11.28
CA ASN A 72 -19.14 -18.99 -10.02
C ASN A 72 -19.04 -17.46 -10.19
N PRO A 73 -19.86 -16.66 -9.47
CA PRO A 73 -19.84 -15.20 -9.57
C PRO A 73 -18.55 -14.58 -9.04
N TYR A 74 -17.80 -15.33 -8.22
CA TYR A 74 -16.52 -14.90 -7.65
C TYR A 74 -15.30 -15.36 -8.46
N ALA A 75 -15.50 -16.06 -9.59
CA ALA A 75 -14.40 -16.67 -10.36
C ALA A 75 -13.35 -15.66 -10.81
N GLU A 76 -13.78 -14.45 -11.17
CA GLU A 76 -12.92 -13.38 -11.69
C GLU A 76 -12.22 -12.58 -10.59
N LEU A 77 -12.58 -12.76 -9.30
CA LEU A 77 -11.91 -12.08 -8.20
C LEU A 77 -10.46 -12.58 -8.06
N PRO A 78 -9.47 -11.68 -8.04
CA PRO A 78 -8.06 -12.06 -8.08
C PRO A 78 -7.62 -12.70 -6.77
N LYS A 79 -6.70 -13.64 -6.87
CA LYS A 79 -5.99 -14.17 -5.71
C LYS A 79 -4.82 -13.25 -5.36
N MET A 80 -4.73 -12.83 -4.10
CA MET A 80 -3.57 -12.10 -3.60
C MET A 80 -2.40 -13.08 -3.37
N ASN A 81 -1.25 -12.77 -3.95
CA ASN A 81 0.01 -13.45 -3.66
C ASN A 81 0.93 -12.44 -2.96
N ILE A 82 1.44 -12.82 -1.80
CA ILE A 82 2.39 -12.01 -1.04
C ILE A 82 3.76 -12.63 -1.21
N PHE A 83 4.70 -11.85 -1.73
CA PHE A 83 6.10 -12.22 -1.86
C PHE A 83 6.91 -11.37 -0.90
N THR A 84 7.80 -12.00 -0.16
CA THR A 84 8.72 -11.32 0.76
C THR A 84 10.15 -11.49 0.27
N TYR A 85 10.92 -10.42 0.31
CA TYR A 85 12.31 -10.39 -0.12
C TYR A 85 13.17 -9.87 1.02
N ASP A 86 14.30 -10.54 1.25
CA ASP A 86 15.30 -10.06 2.20
C ASP A 86 16.25 -9.12 1.46
N ILE A 87 16.11 -7.83 1.75
CA ILE A 87 16.94 -6.76 1.19
C ILE A 87 18.08 -6.35 2.13
N THR A 88 18.18 -6.95 3.30
CA THR A 88 19.11 -6.53 4.38
C THR A 88 20.56 -6.57 3.92
N LYS A 89 20.94 -7.53 3.09
CA LYS A 89 22.34 -7.69 2.62
C LYS A 89 22.84 -6.54 1.74
N ASN A 90 21.93 -5.77 1.16
CA ASN A 90 22.26 -4.70 0.22
C ASN A 90 22.04 -3.29 0.81
N ILE A 91 21.61 -3.22 2.06
CA ILE A 91 21.14 -1.97 2.68
C ILE A 91 21.94 -1.63 3.95
N ASP A 92 22.95 -2.41 4.30
CA ASP A 92 23.79 -2.17 5.49
C ASP A 92 24.39 -0.75 5.55
N ASN A 93 24.48 -0.06 4.42
CA ASN A 93 25.01 1.30 4.34
C ASN A 93 23.94 2.41 4.54
N ILE A 94 22.65 2.05 4.62
CA ILE A 94 21.53 3.03 4.66
C ILE A 94 20.67 2.82 5.91
N LEU A 95 21.33 2.49 7.00
CA LEU A 95 20.68 2.48 8.29
C LEU A 95 20.50 3.93 8.76
N ASP A 96 19.34 4.24 9.33
CA ASP A 96 19.16 5.52 10.01
C ASP A 96 20.10 5.65 11.22
N GLN A 97 20.10 6.80 11.90
CA GLN A 97 20.95 7.04 13.07
C GLN A 97 20.69 6.06 14.24
N THR A 98 19.60 5.30 14.18
CA THR A 98 19.22 4.29 15.18
C THR A 98 19.62 2.88 14.75
N GLY A 99 20.20 2.70 13.56
CA GLY A 99 20.54 1.40 13.00
C GLY A 99 19.34 0.67 12.40
N VAL A 100 18.24 1.38 12.12
CA VAL A 100 17.02 0.84 11.51
C VAL A 100 16.92 1.31 10.06
N PHE A 101 16.56 0.40 9.16
CA PHE A 101 16.30 0.75 7.77
C PHE A 101 15.06 1.66 7.65
N SER A 102 15.21 2.74 6.92
CA SER A 102 14.15 3.73 6.70
C SER A 102 13.90 3.91 5.20
N PHE A 103 12.75 3.45 4.70
CA PHE A 103 12.32 3.68 3.32
C PHE A 103 12.28 5.17 2.93
N PRO A 104 11.77 6.09 3.77
CA PRO A 104 11.83 7.52 3.48
C PRO A 104 13.25 8.07 3.32
N GLU A 105 14.23 7.56 4.09
CA GLU A 105 15.62 7.96 3.93
C GLU A 105 16.24 7.33 2.68
N PHE A 106 15.94 6.07 2.39
CA PHE A 106 16.42 5.35 1.21
C PHE A 106 16.05 6.06 -0.10
N PHE A 107 14.77 6.45 -0.22
CA PHE A 107 14.26 7.15 -1.40
C PHE A 107 14.34 8.69 -1.29
N ARG A 108 15.05 9.21 -0.31
CA ARG A 108 15.18 10.66 -0.14
C ARG A 108 15.84 11.33 -1.35
N THR A 109 15.25 12.43 -1.81
CA THR A 109 15.79 13.24 -2.93
C THR A 109 16.44 14.54 -2.44
N TRP A 110 17.38 15.03 -3.22
CA TRP A 110 17.94 16.36 -3.02
C TRP A 110 16.90 17.45 -3.28
N THR A 111 16.63 18.26 -2.28
CA THR A 111 15.62 19.34 -2.39
C THR A 111 16.20 20.65 -2.91
N GLY A 112 17.50 20.83 -2.79
CA GLY A 112 18.19 22.10 -3.01
C GLY A 112 18.05 23.09 -1.84
N ASN A 113 17.46 22.63 -0.73
CA ASN A 113 17.36 23.42 0.50
C ASN A 113 18.41 22.92 1.51
N PRO A 114 19.45 23.72 1.83
CA PRO A 114 20.52 23.28 2.73
C PRO A 114 20.05 22.85 4.13
N LYS A 115 18.89 23.37 4.59
CA LYS A 115 18.33 22.99 5.89
C LYS A 115 17.65 21.61 5.84
N ALA A 116 17.07 21.25 4.68
CA ALA A 116 16.40 19.98 4.49
C ALA A 116 17.38 18.87 4.08
N ASP A 117 18.38 19.23 3.26
CA ASP A 117 19.30 18.24 2.69
C ASP A 117 20.34 17.71 3.68
N LYS A 118 20.55 18.38 4.83
CA LYS A 118 21.50 18.01 5.91
C LYS A 118 22.96 17.86 5.45
N ALA A 119 23.24 18.01 4.16
CA ALA A 119 24.55 17.91 3.54
C ALA A 119 24.66 18.85 2.34
N SER A 120 25.87 19.05 1.82
CA SER A 120 26.07 19.84 0.60
C SER A 120 25.60 19.03 -0.61
N MET A 121 24.58 19.55 -1.29
CA MET A 121 24.06 18.94 -2.51
C MET A 121 25.10 19.07 -3.64
N PRO A 122 25.41 17.98 -4.36
CA PRO A 122 26.23 18.04 -5.56
C PRO A 122 25.59 18.93 -6.64
N GLU A 123 26.42 19.53 -7.49
CA GLU A 123 25.92 20.34 -8.61
C GLU A 123 25.05 19.49 -9.54
N GLY A 124 23.88 19.99 -9.89
CA GLY A 124 22.91 19.30 -10.75
C GLY A 124 22.15 18.14 -10.08
N ALA A 125 22.34 17.88 -8.78
CA ALA A 125 21.69 16.75 -8.09
C ALA A 125 20.26 17.04 -7.62
N LYS A 126 19.77 18.26 -7.74
CA LYS A 126 18.40 18.60 -7.30
C LYS A 126 17.36 17.69 -7.97
N GLY A 127 16.52 17.07 -7.17
CA GLY A 127 15.48 16.14 -7.63
C GLY A 127 15.96 14.71 -7.88
N ARG A 128 17.29 14.44 -7.79
CA ARG A 128 17.84 13.08 -7.84
C ARG A 128 17.89 12.45 -6.45
N PHE A 129 17.98 11.14 -6.38
CA PHE A 129 18.13 10.47 -5.09
C PHE A 129 19.45 10.81 -4.41
N VAL A 130 19.42 10.94 -3.09
CA VAL A 130 20.64 11.13 -2.29
C VAL A 130 21.48 9.84 -2.32
N HIS A 131 20.79 8.69 -2.31
CA HIS A 131 21.38 7.35 -2.36
C HIS A 131 21.14 6.72 -3.75
N GLU A 132 21.39 7.45 -4.83
CA GLU A 132 21.04 7.05 -6.20
C GLU A 132 21.64 5.72 -6.61
N GLN A 133 22.90 5.46 -6.22
CA GLN A 133 23.54 4.20 -6.53
C GLN A 133 22.83 3.03 -5.84
N ASP A 134 22.51 3.16 -4.56
CA ASP A 134 21.83 2.11 -3.79
C ASP A 134 20.42 1.86 -4.31
N VAL A 135 19.70 2.92 -4.69
CA VAL A 135 18.37 2.80 -5.32
C VAL A 135 18.48 2.10 -6.67
N SER A 136 19.46 2.44 -7.49
CA SER A 136 19.70 1.76 -8.78
C SER A 136 20.03 0.30 -8.59
N GLU A 137 20.89 -0.05 -7.65
CA GLU A 137 21.23 -1.44 -7.31
C GLU A 137 20.02 -2.22 -6.81
N PHE A 138 19.16 -1.59 -6.03
CA PHE A 138 17.89 -2.19 -5.59
C PHE A 138 16.94 -2.46 -6.77
N LEU A 139 16.81 -1.51 -7.69
CA LEU A 139 15.99 -1.70 -8.90
C LEU A 139 16.56 -2.80 -9.81
N ASP A 140 17.86 -2.83 -9.96
CA ASP A 140 18.57 -3.90 -10.71
C ASP A 140 18.32 -5.26 -10.09
N LEU A 141 18.35 -5.37 -8.77
CA LEU A 141 18.04 -6.62 -8.07
C LEU A 141 16.63 -7.12 -8.37
N LEU A 142 15.62 -6.24 -8.40
CA LEU A 142 14.26 -6.61 -8.73
C LEU A 142 14.13 -7.21 -10.14
N CYS A 143 15.02 -6.79 -11.06
CA CYS A 143 15.05 -7.22 -12.45
C CYS A 143 16.08 -8.33 -12.72
N LYS A 144 17.01 -8.60 -11.81
CA LYS A 144 18.11 -9.50 -12.00
C LYS A 144 17.62 -10.93 -12.20
N LYS A 145 18.03 -11.51 -13.31
CA LYS A 145 17.76 -12.90 -13.65
C LYS A 145 18.74 -13.79 -12.89
N ASP A 146 18.34 -14.26 -11.72
CA ASP A 146 19.09 -15.18 -10.90
C ASP A 146 18.24 -16.42 -10.62
N ALA A 147 18.81 -17.61 -10.77
CA ALA A 147 18.13 -18.89 -10.50
C ALA A 147 17.74 -19.06 -9.02
N GLU A 148 18.40 -18.36 -8.12
CA GLU A 148 18.16 -18.42 -6.68
C GLU A 148 17.21 -17.33 -6.16
N ASN A 149 16.87 -16.35 -7.00
CA ASN A 149 16.04 -15.21 -6.61
C ASN A 149 14.69 -15.23 -7.29
N ASN A 150 13.63 -15.21 -6.48
CA ASN A 150 12.25 -15.11 -6.95
C ASN A 150 11.77 -13.64 -7.02
N PHE A 151 12.64 -12.72 -7.44
CA PHE A 151 12.26 -11.32 -7.57
C PHE A 151 11.18 -11.12 -8.66
N PRO A 152 10.24 -10.17 -8.47
CA PRO A 152 9.05 -10.03 -9.30
C PRO A 152 9.31 -9.90 -10.80
N PHE A 153 10.46 -9.33 -11.17
CA PHE A 153 10.80 -9.08 -12.58
C PHE A 153 11.96 -9.92 -13.10
N SER A 154 12.38 -10.94 -12.33
CA SER A 154 13.56 -11.76 -12.67
C SER A 154 13.31 -12.74 -13.82
N THR A 155 12.07 -13.17 -14.04
CA THR A 155 11.72 -14.14 -15.10
C THR A 155 10.70 -13.57 -16.07
N ASN A 156 10.65 -14.13 -17.29
CA ASN A 156 9.64 -13.77 -18.28
C ASN A 156 8.21 -14.08 -17.80
N GLU A 157 8.04 -15.12 -17.01
CA GLU A 157 6.76 -15.50 -16.42
C GLU A 157 6.28 -14.42 -15.46
N TYR A 158 7.10 -14.00 -14.51
CA TYR A 158 6.75 -12.94 -13.58
C TYR A 158 6.54 -11.59 -14.28
N ARG A 159 7.32 -11.26 -15.32
CA ARG A 159 7.12 -10.05 -16.11
C ARG A 159 5.78 -10.04 -16.85
N GLN A 160 5.28 -11.21 -17.27
CA GLN A 160 3.96 -11.32 -17.87
C GLN A 160 2.82 -11.21 -16.84
N MET A 161 3.03 -11.73 -15.63
CA MET A 161 2.08 -11.64 -14.53
C MET A 161 1.98 -10.21 -13.98
N PHE A 162 3.12 -9.52 -13.84
CA PHE A 162 3.21 -8.17 -13.28
C PHE A 162 3.34 -7.10 -14.37
N ARG A 163 2.36 -7.03 -15.25
CA ARG A 163 2.33 -6.05 -16.36
C ARG A 163 2.21 -4.61 -15.90
N HIS A 164 1.60 -4.40 -14.75
CA HIS A 164 1.41 -3.09 -14.14
C HIS A 164 1.95 -3.14 -12.71
N THR A 165 2.71 -2.12 -12.36
CA THR A 165 3.25 -1.96 -11.01
C THR A 165 2.80 -0.61 -10.46
N LEU A 166 2.46 -0.59 -9.17
CA LEU A 166 2.19 0.63 -8.42
C LEU A 166 3.31 0.81 -7.40
N TRP A 167 4.03 1.91 -7.52
CA TRP A 167 5.06 2.30 -6.59
C TRP A 167 4.52 3.40 -5.68
N VAL A 168 4.56 3.16 -4.38
CA VAL A 168 4.13 4.13 -3.37
C VAL A 168 5.37 4.62 -2.64
N VAL A 169 5.65 5.91 -2.75
CA VAL A 169 6.77 6.60 -2.08
C VAL A 169 6.23 7.76 -1.25
N SER A 170 7.06 8.31 -0.36
CA SER A 170 6.61 9.27 0.63
C SER A 170 6.29 10.65 0.03
N HIS A 171 6.99 11.04 -1.06
CA HIS A 171 6.85 12.38 -1.64
C HIS A 171 6.84 12.37 -3.17
N VAL A 172 6.24 13.41 -3.76
CA VAL A 172 6.12 13.58 -5.21
C VAL A 172 7.49 13.63 -5.90
N ASN A 173 8.49 14.24 -5.28
CA ASN A 173 9.84 14.32 -5.83
C ASN A 173 10.51 12.96 -5.94
N GLU A 174 10.22 12.04 -5.03
CA GLU A 174 10.71 10.66 -5.06
C GLU A 174 10.08 9.87 -6.22
N ALA A 175 8.78 10.08 -6.47
CA ALA A 175 8.11 9.48 -7.63
C ALA A 175 8.71 9.99 -8.95
N ALA A 176 8.98 11.29 -9.05
CA ALA A 176 9.61 11.88 -10.23
C ALA A 176 11.06 11.39 -10.43
N ALA A 177 11.80 11.16 -9.35
CA ALA A 177 13.16 10.61 -9.42
C ALA A 177 13.15 9.14 -9.86
N LEU A 178 12.17 8.32 -9.40
CA LEU A 178 12.00 6.93 -9.84
C LEU A 178 11.69 6.82 -11.33
N GLU A 179 10.93 7.76 -11.88
CA GLU A 179 10.61 7.78 -13.32
C GLU A 179 11.86 8.01 -14.18
N GLN A 180 12.91 8.62 -13.63
CA GLN A 180 14.14 8.97 -14.35
C GLN A 180 15.20 7.87 -14.31
N LEU A 181 15.08 6.89 -13.42
CA LEU A 181 15.94 5.72 -13.32
C LEU A 181 15.45 4.57 -14.21
#